data_7c4205f995d451162eaf7e9f27901c13
#
_entry.id   7c4205f995d451162eaf7e9f27901c13
#
_cell.length_a   1.000
_cell.length_b   1.000
_cell.length_c   1.000
_cell.angle_alpha   90.00
_cell.angle_beta   90.00
_cell.angle_gamma   90.00
#
_symmetry.space_group_name_H-M   'P 1'
#
loop_
_entity.id
_entity.type
_entity.pdbx_description
1 polymer ?
#
loop_
_entity_poly.entity_id
_entity_poly.type
_entity_poly.pdbx_seq_one_letter_code
_entity_poly.pdbx_strand_id
1 'polypeptide(L)'
;MNQPRSILFVAMTFCFGISALGQQFMTREGHVHFFSSTPIENIEADNHQMSGLLDAATGEFAFQVQMRGFHFEKALMEEHFNESYVESEKHPKATFLGQIQDWGDALSDGTSQEVVAQGTFNIHGVEQPTDISGELRWTGESWALAAQFDVSLEAHNIQIPAVVKDNISPVIAVDVHATLNPR
;
A
#
# COMPACT_ATOMS: atom_id res chain seq x y z
N MET A 1 17.93 -70.62 35.40
CA MET A 1 18.12 -69.21 35.76
C MET A 1 17.85 -68.37 34.53
N ASN A 2 16.58 -67.87 34.37
CA ASN A 2 16.15 -67.08 33.22
C ASN A 2 16.21 -65.59 33.60
N GLN A 3 17.03 -64.82 32.91
CA GLN A 3 17.04 -63.37 33.03
C GLN A 3 16.01 -62.72 32.09
N PRO A 4 15.16 -61.80 32.52
CA PRO A 4 14.26 -61.08 31.62
C PRO A 4 15.02 -59.93 30.89
N ARG A 5 14.89 -59.95 29.55
CA ARG A 5 15.37 -58.87 28.69
C ARG A 5 14.37 -57.70 28.74
N SER A 6 14.76 -56.61 29.38
CA SER A 6 14.03 -55.34 29.36
C SER A 6 14.15 -54.70 27.97
N ILE A 7 13.03 -54.59 27.26
CA ILE A 7 12.91 -53.88 26.00
C ILE A 7 12.62 -52.39 26.36
N LEU A 8 13.59 -51.52 26.12
CA LEU A 8 13.45 -50.10 26.28
C LEU A 8 12.74 -49.53 25.03
N PHE A 9 11.47 -49.14 25.19
CA PHE A 9 10.70 -48.44 24.16
C PHE A 9 11.10 -46.98 24.18
N VAL A 10 11.91 -46.54 23.22
CA VAL A 10 12.19 -45.11 22.97
C VAL A 10 11.01 -44.54 22.18
N ALA A 11 10.14 -43.81 22.87
CA ALA A 11 9.07 -43.03 22.22
C ALA A 11 9.72 -41.80 21.56
N MET A 12 9.87 -41.86 20.23
CA MET A 12 10.33 -40.76 19.41
C MET A 12 9.16 -39.80 19.20
N THR A 13 9.08 -38.74 20.02
CA THR A 13 8.08 -37.66 19.87
C THR A 13 8.40 -36.86 18.63
N PHE A 14 7.62 -37.07 17.58
CA PHE A 14 7.71 -36.29 16.34
C PHE A 14 6.97 -34.95 16.59
N CYS A 15 7.73 -33.89 16.90
CA CYS A 15 7.20 -32.53 16.91
C CYS A 15 6.86 -32.13 15.47
N PHE A 16 5.59 -32.21 15.08
CA PHE A 16 5.07 -31.55 13.91
C PHE A 16 5.15 -30.05 14.18
N GLY A 17 6.14 -29.37 13.62
CA GLY A 17 6.14 -27.93 13.50
C GLY A 17 4.96 -27.52 12.62
N ILE A 18 3.89 -26.98 13.23
CA ILE A 18 2.83 -26.28 12.50
C ILE A 18 3.48 -25.01 11.99
N SER A 19 3.86 -24.99 10.71
CA SER A 19 4.16 -23.74 10.02
C SER A 19 2.85 -22.93 10.04
N ALA A 20 2.79 -21.92 10.90
CA ALA A 20 1.74 -20.91 10.81
C ALA A 20 1.92 -20.24 9.44
N LEU A 21 1.11 -20.65 8.45
CA LEU A 21 0.96 -19.88 7.23
C LEU A 21 0.35 -18.55 7.65
N GLY A 22 1.13 -17.49 7.58
CA GLY A 22 0.64 -16.14 7.86
C GLY A 22 -0.62 -15.89 7.05
N GLN A 23 -1.69 -15.41 7.70
CA GLN A 23 -2.92 -15.09 7.02
C GLN A 23 -2.68 -13.82 6.18
N GLN A 24 -2.80 -13.96 4.87
CA GLN A 24 -2.67 -12.86 3.93
C GLN A 24 -4.03 -12.20 3.69
N PHE A 25 -4.01 -10.89 3.66
CA PHE A 25 -5.17 -10.05 3.32
C PHE A 25 -4.88 -9.29 2.04
N MET A 26 -5.88 -9.11 1.19
CA MET A 26 -5.69 -8.44 -0.09
C MET A 26 -6.88 -7.56 -0.47
N THR A 27 -6.58 -6.57 -1.30
CA THR A 27 -7.59 -5.80 -2.05
C THR A 27 -7.25 -5.76 -3.53
N ARG A 28 -8.25 -5.51 -4.38
CA ARG A 28 -8.11 -5.19 -5.81
C ARG A 28 -8.92 -3.96 -6.22
N GLU A 29 -9.60 -3.36 -5.27
CA GLU A 29 -10.58 -2.29 -5.43
C GLU A 29 -10.31 -1.15 -4.44
N GLY A 30 -9.04 -0.99 -4.01
CA GLY A 30 -8.67 0.15 -3.17
C GLY A 30 -8.83 1.44 -3.95
N HIS A 31 -9.25 2.49 -3.26
CA HIS A 31 -9.47 3.83 -3.80
C HIS A 31 -8.26 4.71 -3.51
N VAL A 32 -7.79 5.41 -4.52
CA VAL A 32 -6.78 6.45 -4.43
C VAL A 32 -7.34 7.70 -5.08
N HIS A 33 -7.40 8.78 -4.32
CA HIS A 33 -7.74 10.10 -4.81
C HIS A 33 -6.53 11.00 -4.69
N PHE A 34 -6.23 11.82 -5.70
CA PHE A 34 -5.25 12.87 -5.57
C PHE A 34 -5.84 14.25 -5.82
N PHE A 35 -5.25 15.25 -5.18
CA PHE A 35 -5.69 16.62 -5.25
C PHE A 35 -4.51 17.57 -5.37
N SER A 36 -4.53 18.36 -6.44
CA SER A 36 -3.63 19.47 -6.69
C SER A 36 -4.39 20.77 -6.58
N SER A 37 -4.07 21.62 -5.62
CA SER A 37 -4.75 22.90 -5.40
C SER A 37 -3.82 24.08 -5.61
N THR A 38 -4.26 25.01 -6.44
CA THR A 38 -3.62 26.32 -6.62
C THR A 38 -4.67 27.43 -6.57
N PRO A 39 -4.27 28.72 -6.44
CA PRO A 39 -5.23 29.82 -6.55
C PRO A 39 -5.96 29.94 -7.89
N ILE A 40 -5.43 29.27 -8.94
CA ILE A 40 -5.95 29.35 -10.31
C ILE A 40 -6.85 28.18 -10.61
N GLU A 41 -6.45 26.96 -10.24
CA GLU A 41 -7.13 25.73 -10.62
C GLU A 41 -7.01 24.64 -9.55
N ASN A 42 -8.08 23.87 -9.38
CA ASN A 42 -8.04 22.61 -8.65
C ASN A 42 -8.09 21.47 -9.69
N ILE A 43 -7.20 20.49 -9.50
CA ILE A 43 -7.13 19.29 -10.34
C ILE A 43 -7.24 18.08 -9.41
N GLU A 44 -8.18 17.21 -9.71
CA GLU A 44 -8.40 15.99 -8.95
C GLU A 44 -8.63 14.80 -9.86
N ALA A 45 -8.29 13.62 -9.38
CA ALA A 45 -8.58 12.37 -10.07
C ALA A 45 -8.71 11.21 -9.09
N ASP A 46 -9.52 10.24 -9.49
CA ASP A 46 -9.85 9.06 -8.71
C ASP A 46 -9.38 7.79 -9.42
N ASN A 47 -8.87 6.84 -8.64
CA ASN A 47 -8.51 5.51 -9.09
C ASN A 47 -9.09 4.46 -8.14
N HIS A 48 -9.90 3.55 -8.66
CA HIS A 48 -10.52 2.46 -7.90
C HIS A 48 -9.89 1.08 -8.19
N GLN A 49 -8.66 1.07 -8.71
CA GLN A 49 -7.95 -0.14 -9.12
C GLN A 49 -6.66 -0.38 -8.30
N MET A 50 -6.55 0.24 -7.13
CA MET A 50 -5.43 -0.06 -6.25
C MET A 50 -5.53 -1.51 -5.79
N SER A 51 -4.46 -2.24 -5.96
CA SER A 51 -4.31 -3.59 -5.40
C SER A 51 -3.26 -3.60 -4.30
N GLY A 52 -3.51 -4.41 -3.28
CA GLY A 52 -2.63 -4.51 -2.13
C GLY A 52 -2.68 -5.87 -1.46
N LEU A 53 -1.58 -6.20 -0.81
CA LEU A 53 -1.38 -7.38 0.01
C LEU A 53 -0.81 -6.94 1.36
N LEU A 54 -1.31 -7.54 2.44
CA LEU A 54 -0.80 -7.41 3.81
C LEU A 54 -0.61 -8.81 4.38
N ASP A 55 0.58 -9.08 4.90
CA ASP A 55 0.85 -10.28 5.68
C ASP A 55 0.59 -10.00 7.16
N ALA A 56 -0.45 -10.62 7.71
CA ALA A 56 -0.86 -10.40 9.10
C ALA A 56 0.11 -11.03 10.13
N ALA A 57 1.05 -11.87 9.73
CA ALA A 57 2.06 -12.39 10.63
C ALA A 57 3.20 -11.41 10.88
N THR A 58 3.54 -10.60 9.86
CA THR A 58 4.73 -9.74 9.90
C THR A 58 4.43 -8.25 9.79
N GLY A 59 3.24 -7.87 9.30
CA GLY A 59 2.91 -6.49 8.96
C GLY A 59 3.55 -6.01 7.64
N GLU A 60 4.19 -6.92 6.90
CA GLU A 60 4.70 -6.60 5.56
C GLU A 60 3.57 -6.35 4.59
N PHE A 61 3.74 -5.36 3.74
CA PHE A 61 2.74 -5.01 2.73
C PHE A 61 3.35 -4.71 1.37
N ALA A 62 2.51 -4.87 0.34
CA ALA A 62 2.81 -4.48 -1.03
C ALA A 62 1.55 -3.86 -1.65
N PHE A 63 1.60 -2.56 -1.96
CA PHE A 63 0.53 -1.85 -2.66
C PHE A 63 0.98 -1.41 -4.04
N GLN A 64 0.06 -1.42 -5.00
CA GLN A 64 0.29 -0.88 -6.35
C GLN A 64 -0.96 -0.23 -6.91
N VAL A 65 -0.74 0.82 -7.71
CA VAL A 65 -1.79 1.55 -8.43
C VAL A 65 -1.42 1.58 -9.91
N GLN A 66 -2.38 1.25 -10.79
CA GLN A 66 -2.19 1.40 -12.22
C GLN A 66 -2.35 2.87 -12.59
N MET A 67 -1.33 3.50 -13.19
CA MET A 67 -1.36 4.93 -13.50
C MET A 67 -2.48 5.29 -14.50
N ARG A 68 -2.75 4.43 -15.48
CA ARG A 68 -3.86 4.61 -16.43
C ARG A 68 -5.25 4.42 -15.83
N GLY A 69 -5.35 4.00 -14.58
CA GLY A 69 -6.62 3.85 -13.86
C GLY A 69 -7.10 5.13 -13.19
N PHE A 70 -6.36 6.24 -13.26
CA PHE A 70 -6.82 7.53 -12.79
C PHE A 70 -7.78 8.16 -13.79
N HIS A 71 -8.96 8.58 -13.29
CA HIS A 71 -10.01 9.23 -14.07
C HIS A 71 -10.19 10.67 -13.63
N PHE A 72 -10.18 11.56 -14.60
CA PHE A 72 -10.32 12.99 -14.44
C PHE A 72 -11.69 13.45 -14.96
N GLU A 73 -12.20 14.56 -14.44
CA GLU A 73 -13.41 15.19 -15.00
C GLU A 73 -13.23 15.58 -16.48
N LYS A 74 -12.02 16.05 -16.84
CA LYS A 74 -11.68 16.51 -18.19
C LYS A 74 -10.77 15.49 -18.88
N ALA A 75 -11.22 14.88 -19.96
CA ALA A 75 -10.45 13.89 -20.73
C ALA A 75 -9.06 14.37 -21.18
N LEU A 76 -8.93 15.66 -21.53
CA LEU A 76 -7.64 16.25 -21.91
C LEU A 76 -6.64 16.28 -20.72
N MET A 77 -7.12 16.45 -19.49
CA MET A 77 -6.26 16.38 -18.30
C MET A 77 -5.78 14.95 -18.08
N GLU A 78 -6.66 13.96 -18.27
CA GLU A 78 -6.30 12.54 -18.19
C GLU A 78 -5.25 12.16 -19.23
N GLU A 79 -5.39 12.64 -20.48
CA GLU A 79 -4.41 12.45 -21.55
C GLU A 79 -3.04 13.06 -21.17
N HIS A 80 -3.01 14.34 -20.75
CA HIS A 80 -1.78 15.00 -20.35
C HIS A 80 -1.14 14.33 -19.13
N PHE A 81 -1.94 13.91 -18.13
CA PHE A 81 -1.44 13.15 -16.99
C PHE A 81 -0.70 11.90 -17.44
N ASN A 82 -1.32 11.10 -18.30
CA ASN A 82 -0.75 9.85 -18.75
C ASN A 82 0.47 10.02 -19.66
N GLU A 83 0.45 10.99 -20.57
CA GLU A 83 1.48 11.13 -21.59
C GLU A 83 2.65 12.02 -21.17
N SER A 84 2.33 13.15 -20.49
CA SER A 84 3.32 14.22 -20.26
C SER A 84 3.86 14.26 -18.83
N TYR A 85 3.07 13.83 -17.83
CA TYR A 85 3.47 13.92 -16.42
C TYR A 85 4.00 12.59 -15.89
N VAL A 86 3.18 11.54 -15.92
CA VAL A 86 3.57 10.25 -15.33
C VAL A 86 4.14 9.27 -16.34
N GLU A 87 4.07 9.58 -17.64
CA GLU A 87 4.54 8.72 -18.74
C GLU A 87 4.09 7.27 -18.55
N SER A 88 2.77 7.05 -18.40
CA SER A 88 2.18 5.78 -17.98
C SER A 88 2.49 4.60 -18.90
N GLU A 89 2.98 4.81 -20.12
CA GLU A 89 3.52 3.76 -21.00
C GLU A 89 4.88 3.25 -20.51
N LYS A 90 5.73 4.12 -19.99
CA LYS A 90 7.04 3.76 -19.46
C LYS A 90 6.97 3.36 -18.00
N HIS A 91 6.12 4.04 -17.23
CA HIS A 91 5.93 3.87 -15.79
C HIS A 91 4.48 3.52 -15.48
N PRO A 92 4.03 2.29 -15.80
CA PRO A 92 2.61 1.92 -15.74
C PRO A 92 2.02 1.86 -14.33
N LYS A 93 2.88 1.85 -13.30
CA LYS A 93 2.47 1.64 -11.91
C LYS A 93 3.19 2.59 -10.96
N ALA A 94 2.48 3.03 -9.91
CA ALA A 94 3.08 3.44 -8.66
C ALA A 94 3.04 2.26 -7.68
N THR A 95 4.04 2.13 -6.80
CA THR A 95 4.12 1.04 -5.81
C THR A 95 4.59 1.57 -4.46
N PHE A 96 4.09 0.94 -3.39
CA PHE A 96 4.60 1.16 -2.04
C PHE A 96 4.81 -0.20 -1.36
N LEU A 97 6.07 -0.52 -1.04
CA LEU A 97 6.49 -1.78 -0.47
C LEU A 97 7.16 -1.52 0.87
N GLY A 98 6.77 -2.23 1.90
CA GLY A 98 7.35 -2.00 3.22
C GLY A 98 6.69 -2.81 4.33
N GLN A 99 6.74 -2.26 5.54
CA GLN A 99 6.23 -2.88 6.75
C GLN A 99 5.56 -1.82 7.64
N ILE A 100 4.49 -2.20 8.32
CA ILE A 100 3.85 -1.38 9.36
C ILE A 100 4.73 -1.48 10.61
N GLN A 101 5.10 -0.32 11.17
CA GLN A 101 5.87 -0.25 12.41
C GLN A 101 5.05 -0.78 13.58
N ASP A 102 5.71 -1.36 14.56
CA ASP A 102 5.11 -1.88 15.80
C ASP A 102 3.92 -2.83 15.55
N TRP A 103 3.96 -3.57 14.43
CA TRP A 103 2.95 -4.55 14.09
C TRP A 103 2.81 -5.61 15.19
N GLY A 104 1.58 -5.84 15.67
CA GLY A 104 1.32 -6.80 16.75
C GLY A 104 -0.15 -6.99 17.06
N ASP A 105 -0.44 -7.82 18.08
CA ASP A 105 -1.80 -8.22 18.46
C ASP A 105 -2.69 -7.05 18.90
N ALA A 106 -2.11 -5.95 19.38
CA ALA A 106 -2.85 -4.76 19.80
C ALA A 106 -3.66 -4.12 18.65
N LEU A 107 -3.25 -4.32 17.39
CA LEU A 107 -3.95 -3.79 16.22
C LEU A 107 -5.26 -4.54 15.89
N SER A 108 -5.51 -5.69 16.51
CA SER A 108 -6.68 -6.53 16.22
C SER A 108 -7.84 -6.38 17.21
N ASP A 109 -7.87 -5.32 18.03
CA ASP A 109 -8.93 -5.08 19.02
C ASP A 109 -10.24 -4.51 18.45
N GLY A 110 -10.25 -4.17 17.15
CA GLY A 110 -11.41 -3.62 16.44
C GLY A 110 -11.53 -2.10 16.50
N THR A 111 -10.63 -1.42 17.22
CA THR A 111 -10.54 0.05 17.19
C THR A 111 -9.74 0.53 15.98
N SER A 112 -9.96 1.78 15.55
CA SER A 112 -9.08 2.43 14.57
C SER A 112 -7.82 2.88 15.30
N GLN A 113 -6.67 2.52 14.76
CA GLN A 113 -5.37 2.84 15.35
C GLN A 113 -4.50 3.58 14.33
N GLU A 114 -3.81 4.60 14.81
CA GLU A 114 -2.78 5.26 14.03
C GLU A 114 -1.57 4.33 13.87
N VAL A 115 -1.11 4.17 12.65
CA VAL A 115 0.06 3.36 12.30
C VAL A 115 1.00 4.14 11.39
N VAL A 116 2.26 3.76 11.39
CA VAL A 116 3.26 4.26 10.42
C VAL A 116 3.66 3.12 9.52
N ALA A 117 3.41 3.27 8.24
CA ALA A 117 3.89 2.37 7.19
C ALA A 117 5.25 2.88 6.69
N GLN A 118 6.32 2.14 6.94
CA GLN A 118 7.66 2.46 6.51
C GLN A 118 8.04 1.62 5.31
N GLY A 119 8.49 2.26 4.23
CA GLY A 119 8.78 1.52 3.01
C GLY A 119 9.44 2.32 1.91
N THR A 120 9.40 1.75 0.71
CA THR A 120 9.89 2.37 -0.52
C THR A 120 8.69 2.71 -1.41
N PHE A 121 8.48 4.00 -1.65
CA PHE A 121 7.50 4.52 -2.59
C PHE A 121 8.15 4.74 -3.95
N ASN A 122 7.54 4.19 -5.00
CA ASN A 122 7.99 4.35 -6.38
C ASN A 122 6.87 4.93 -7.22
N ILE A 123 7.13 6.06 -7.86
CA ILE A 123 6.30 6.64 -8.91
C ILE A 123 7.20 7.23 -9.98
N HIS A 124 6.80 7.16 -11.25
CA HIS A 124 7.57 7.66 -12.39
C HIS A 124 8.98 7.03 -12.48
N GLY A 125 9.14 5.79 -11.97
CA GLY A 125 10.42 5.06 -11.94
C GLY A 125 11.43 5.57 -10.90
N VAL A 126 11.04 6.49 -10.01
CA VAL A 126 11.89 7.02 -8.94
C VAL A 126 11.46 6.45 -7.61
N GLU A 127 12.37 5.75 -6.95
CA GLU A 127 12.19 5.16 -5.63
C GLU A 127 12.64 6.14 -4.54
N GLN A 128 11.78 6.31 -3.52
CA GLN A 128 12.06 7.12 -2.35
C GLN A 128 11.73 6.33 -1.06
N PRO A 129 12.64 6.27 -0.08
CA PRO A 129 12.28 5.85 1.27
C PRO A 129 11.21 6.80 1.82
N THR A 130 10.10 6.24 2.28
CA THR A 130 8.94 7.04 2.68
C THR A 130 8.26 6.41 3.89
N ASP A 131 7.93 7.25 4.88
CA ASP A 131 7.09 6.90 6.01
C ASP A 131 5.71 7.54 5.78
N ILE A 132 4.65 6.72 5.75
CA ILE A 132 3.28 7.18 5.59
C ILE A 132 2.51 6.87 6.86
N SER A 133 1.97 7.92 7.50
CA SER A 133 1.03 7.76 8.59
C SER A 133 -0.37 7.47 8.07
N GLY A 134 -1.09 6.60 8.75
CA GLY A 134 -2.43 6.24 8.38
C GLY A 134 -3.19 5.59 9.54
N GLU A 135 -4.42 5.23 9.28
CA GLU A 135 -5.28 4.51 10.21
C GLU A 135 -5.50 3.09 9.72
N LEU A 136 -5.42 2.13 10.62
CA LEU A 136 -5.71 0.73 10.37
C LEU A 136 -6.73 0.25 11.40
N ARG A 137 -7.75 -0.48 10.94
CA ARG A 137 -8.78 -1.04 11.81
C ARG A 137 -9.14 -2.47 11.43
N TRP A 138 -9.07 -3.37 12.40
CA TRP A 138 -9.60 -4.71 12.26
C TRP A 138 -11.14 -4.70 12.39
N THR A 139 -11.85 -5.27 11.42
CA THR A 139 -13.32 -5.30 11.40
C THR A 139 -13.90 -6.60 11.94
N GLY A 140 -13.05 -7.52 12.42
CA GLY A 140 -13.43 -8.89 12.80
C GLY A 140 -13.21 -9.90 11.66
N GLU A 141 -13.11 -9.44 10.41
CA GLU A 141 -12.95 -10.28 9.22
C GLU A 141 -11.92 -9.73 8.24
N SER A 142 -11.80 -8.41 8.13
CA SER A 142 -10.94 -7.71 7.18
C SER A 142 -10.22 -6.54 7.85
N TRP A 143 -9.22 -5.99 7.17
CA TRP A 143 -8.54 -4.76 7.57
C TRP A 143 -9.05 -3.59 6.75
N ALA A 144 -9.54 -2.55 7.42
CA ALA A 144 -9.84 -1.26 6.81
C ALA A 144 -8.63 -0.34 6.97
N LEU A 145 -8.17 0.25 5.87
CA LEU A 145 -7.02 1.14 5.78
C LEU A 145 -7.47 2.52 5.28
N ALA A 146 -6.98 3.57 5.93
CA ALA A 146 -7.05 4.94 5.44
C ALA A 146 -5.69 5.62 5.63
N ALA A 147 -5.23 6.38 4.62
CA ALA A 147 -3.99 7.16 4.72
C ALA A 147 -4.10 8.43 3.91
N GLN A 148 -3.45 9.50 4.38
CA GLN A 148 -3.30 10.75 3.66
C GLN A 148 -1.84 11.19 3.71
N PHE A 149 -1.27 11.52 2.56
CA PHE A 149 0.13 11.94 2.45
C PHE A 149 0.36 12.82 1.23
N ASP A 150 1.50 13.48 1.23
CA ASP A 150 1.92 14.39 0.18
C ASP A 150 2.97 13.75 -0.73
N VAL A 151 2.84 14.00 -2.05
CA VAL A 151 3.80 13.56 -3.07
C VAL A 151 4.43 14.78 -3.73
N SER A 152 5.75 14.94 -3.57
CA SER A 152 6.51 15.97 -4.27
C SER A 152 6.78 15.55 -5.71
N LEU A 153 6.31 16.31 -6.68
CA LEU A 153 6.55 16.04 -8.10
C LEU A 153 8.05 16.12 -8.44
N GLU A 154 8.76 17.09 -7.87
CA GLU A 154 10.21 17.27 -8.08
C GLU A 154 11.02 16.06 -7.56
N ALA A 155 10.67 15.54 -6.38
CA ALA A 155 11.34 14.37 -5.79
C ALA A 155 11.22 13.11 -6.65
N HIS A 156 10.22 13.06 -7.53
CA HIS A 156 9.98 11.94 -8.45
C HIS A 156 10.25 12.28 -9.91
N ASN A 157 11.00 13.36 -10.16
CA ASN A 157 11.38 13.82 -11.51
C ASN A 157 10.18 14.10 -12.44
N ILE A 158 9.00 14.41 -11.88
CA ILE A 158 7.82 14.80 -12.63
C ILE A 158 7.88 16.30 -12.87
N GLN A 159 8.08 16.73 -14.12
CA GLN A 159 8.27 18.13 -14.48
C GLN A 159 6.94 18.81 -14.80
N ILE A 160 6.74 20.00 -14.24
CA ILE A 160 5.62 20.88 -14.60
C ILE A 160 6.08 21.84 -15.68
N PRO A 161 5.48 21.84 -16.89
CA PRO A 161 5.83 22.79 -17.93
C PRO A 161 5.60 24.24 -17.48
N ALA A 162 6.51 25.14 -17.87
CA ALA A 162 6.48 26.54 -17.41
C ALA A 162 5.16 27.27 -17.71
N VAL A 163 4.48 26.89 -18.81
CA VAL A 163 3.22 27.50 -19.25
C VAL A 163 2.02 27.19 -18.35
N VAL A 164 2.10 26.13 -17.53
CA VAL A 164 1.04 25.66 -16.60
C VAL A 164 1.52 25.63 -15.15
N LYS A 165 2.70 26.23 -14.87
CA LYS A 165 3.31 26.18 -13.54
C LYS A 165 2.40 26.70 -12.42
N ASP A 166 1.60 27.71 -12.70
CA ASP A 166 0.70 28.32 -11.73
C ASP A 166 -0.63 27.57 -11.57
N ASN A 167 -0.89 26.57 -12.43
CA ASN A 167 -2.09 25.75 -12.40
C ASN A 167 -1.90 24.43 -11.64
N ILE A 168 -0.67 23.99 -11.44
CA ILE A 168 -0.37 22.68 -10.84
C ILE A 168 0.47 22.88 -9.59
N SER A 169 0.00 22.31 -8.46
CA SER A 169 0.79 22.31 -7.22
C SER A 169 2.05 21.45 -7.38
N PRO A 170 3.22 21.90 -6.90
CA PRO A 170 4.43 21.07 -6.89
C PRO A 170 4.36 19.92 -5.88
N VAL A 171 3.38 19.98 -4.98
CA VAL A 171 3.07 18.93 -3.98
C VAL A 171 1.62 18.54 -4.14
N ILE A 172 1.39 17.24 -4.29
CA ILE A 172 0.08 16.65 -4.54
C ILE A 172 -0.38 15.94 -3.27
N ALA A 173 -1.54 16.30 -2.75
CA ALA A 173 -2.18 15.57 -1.67
C ALA A 173 -2.78 14.26 -2.21
N VAL A 174 -2.56 13.16 -1.50
CA VAL A 174 -3.06 11.83 -1.86
C VAL A 174 -3.81 11.23 -0.70
N ASP A 175 -5.06 10.81 -0.96
CA ASP A 175 -5.90 10.06 -0.03
C ASP A 175 -6.05 8.62 -0.50
N VAL A 176 -5.91 7.68 0.41
CA VAL A 176 -6.00 6.24 0.13
C VAL A 176 -6.98 5.59 1.07
N HIS A 177 -7.91 4.80 0.51
CA HIS A 177 -8.83 3.96 1.28
C HIS A 177 -8.87 2.55 0.71
N ALA A 178 -8.80 1.56 1.58
CA ALA A 178 -8.91 0.16 1.16
C ALA A 178 -9.54 -0.72 2.24
N THR A 179 -10.18 -1.79 1.79
CA THR A 179 -10.53 -2.93 2.63
C THR A 179 -9.76 -4.15 2.11
N LEU A 180 -8.94 -4.72 2.98
CA LEU A 180 -8.17 -5.92 2.67
C LEU A 180 -8.90 -7.12 3.26
N ASN A 181 -9.33 -8.03 2.40
CA ASN A 181 -10.05 -9.24 2.76
C ASN A 181 -9.11 -10.45 2.84
N PRO A 182 -9.46 -11.50 3.60
CA PRO A 182 -8.69 -12.73 3.62
C PRO A 182 -8.50 -13.31 2.20
N ARG A 183 -7.29 -13.79 1.94
CA ARG A 183 -6.95 -14.41 0.66
C ARG A 183 -7.30 -15.88 0.62
#